data_177d9271b04f2f44f9195454bfe55f65
#
_entry.id   177d9271b04f2f44f9195454bfe55f65
#
_cell.length_a   1.000
_cell.length_b   1.000
_cell.length_c   1.000
_cell.angle_alpha   90.00
_cell.angle_beta   90.00
_cell.angle_gamma   90.00
#
_symmetry.space_group_name_H-M   'P 1'
#
loop_
_entity.id
_entity.type
_entity.pdbx_description
1 polymer ?
#
loop_
_entity_poly.entity_id
_entity_poly.type
_entity_poly.pdbx_seq_one_letter_code
_entity_poly.pdbx_strand_id
1 'polypeptide(L)'
;MQEQEKETVRLDTCDFRGVQPIMMALPYPPIQVAGKNSEYAEMLKFDYCGSVSEMSAITQYINNENRLSCGKCSLAKGILGIAMAEMIHMQKLGQLIFLLGGTIDFSVRQRG
;
A
#
# COMPACT_ATOMS: atom_id res chain seq x y z
N MET A 1 47.72 -4.57 18.07
CA MET A 1 46.28 -4.47 18.23
C MET A 1 45.65 -4.53 16.83
N GLN A 2 45.02 -5.61 16.56
CA GLN A 2 44.32 -5.74 15.26
C GLN A 2 43.02 -4.94 15.35
N GLU A 3 42.91 -3.92 14.55
CA GLU A 3 41.61 -3.28 14.34
C GLU A 3 40.70 -4.32 13.67
N GLN A 4 39.61 -4.67 14.34
CA GLN A 4 38.57 -5.41 13.69
C GLN A 4 37.96 -4.52 12.63
N GLU A 5 38.14 -4.90 11.37
CA GLU A 5 37.39 -4.28 10.28
C GLU A 5 35.91 -4.46 10.59
N LYS A 6 35.17 -3.35 10.70
CA LYS A 6 33.73 -3.40 10.83
C LYS A 6 33.20 -4.03 9.55
N GLU A 7 32.62 -5.23 9.68
CA GLU A 7 31.87 -5.80 8.57
C GLU A 7 30.76 -4.84 8.17
N THR A 8 30.81 -4.40 6.92
CA THR A 8 29.75 -3.60 6.36
C THR A 8 28.67 -4.55 5.87
N VAL A 9 27.50 -4.46 6.49
CA VAL A 9 26.33 -5.18 5.99
C VAL A 9 25.68 -4.32 4.92
N ARG A 10 25.61 -4.85 3.74
CA ARG A 10 25.10 -4.14 2.57
C ARG A 10 24.03 -4.95 1.87
N LEU A 11 22.93 -4.29 1.55
CA LEU A 11 21.88 -4.84 0.70
C LEU A 11 22.04 -4.28 -0.71
N ASP A 12 22.34 -5.14 -1.65
CA ASP A 12 22.33 -4.79 -3.07
C ASP A 12 20.88 -4.86 -3.55
N THR A 13 20.28 -3.68 -3.70
CA THR A 13 18.90 -3.59 -4.16
C THR A 13 18.82 -3.72 -5.68
N CYS A 14 17.68 -4.19 -6.14
CA CYS A 14 17.36 -4.24 -7.56
C CYS A 14 17.15 -2.83 -8.13
N ASP A 15 17.29 -2.69 -9.43
CA ASP A 15 16.93 -1.44 -10.11
C ASP A 15 15.41 -1.41 -10.30
N PHE A 16 14.73 -0.55 -9.56
CA PHE A 16 13.28 -0.41 -9.59
C PHE A 16 12.79 0.70 -10.52
N ARG A 17 13.69 1.36 -11.24
CA ARG A 17 13.29 2.39 -12.20
C ARG A 17 12.39 1.79 -13.27
N GLY A 18 11.31 2.48 -13.59
CA GLY A 18 10.36 2.05 -14.61
C GLY A 18 9.38 0.97 -14.17
N VAL A 19 9.40 0.54 -12.89
CA VAL A 19 8.37 -0.35 -12.38
C VAL A 19 7.02 0.35 -12.39
N GLN A 20 6.03 -0.32 -12.96
CA GLN A 20 4.67 0.21 -13.10
C GLN A 20 3.70 -0.56 -12.22
N PRO A 21 2.60 0.08 -11.78
CA PRO A 21 1.54 -0.65 -11.10
C PRO A 21 0.99 -1.78 -11.96
N ILE A 22 0.77 -2.93 -11.36
CA ILE A 22 0.10 -4.05 -12.03
C ILE A 22 -1.39 -3.82 -11.93
N MET A 23 -1.99 -3.33 -13.01
CA MET A 23 -3.38 -2.92 -13.07
C MET A 23 -4.02 -3.41 -14.36
N MET A 24 -5.35 -3.55 -14.33
CA MET A 24 -6.11 -3.72 -15.56
C MET A 24 -6.04 -2.44 -16.41
N ALA A 25 -6.08 -2.59 -17.73
CA ALA A 25 -6.02 -1.47 -18.66
C ALA A 25 -7.30 -0.61 -18.67
N LEU A 26 -8.34 -1.03 -17.93
CA LEU A 26 -9.60 -0.30 -17.86
C LEU A 26 -9.52 0.85 -16.87
N PRO A 27 -10.11 2.04 -17.19
CA PRO A 27 -10.14 3.13 -16.24
C PRO A 27 -11.01 2.80 -15.02
N TYR A 28 -10.66 3.37 -13.86
CA TYR A 28 -11.52 3.29 -12.69
C TYR A 28 -12.83 4.05 -12.93
N PRO A 29 -13.93 3.60 -12.30
CA PRO A 29 -15.16 4.38 -12.29
C PRO A 29 -14.92 5.77 -11.70
N PRO A 30 -15.73 6.77 -12.07
CA PRO A 30 -15.64 8.10 -11.44
C PRO A 30 -15.82 7.99 -9.93
N ILE A 31 -15.07 8.79 -9.19
CA ILE A 31 -15.22 8.87 -7.73
C ILE A 31 -16.35 9.85 -7.45
N GLN A 32 -17.50 9.32 -7.10
CA GLN A 32 -18.69 10.10 -6.84
C GLN A 32 -19.59 9.39 -5.82
N VAL A 33 -20.30 10.17 -5.04
CA VAL A 33 -21.24 9.67 -4.04
C VAL A 33 -22.55 10.44 -4.14
N ALA A 34 -23.66 9.86 -3.66
CA ALA A 34 -24.97 10.51 -3.66
C ALA A 34 -25.06 11.66 -2.63
N GLY A 35 -24.23 11.64 -1.60
CA GLY A 35 -24.19 12.65 -0.56
C GLY A 35 -23.35 12.18 0.61
N LYS A 36 -23.27 12.99 1.65
CA LYS A 36 -22.52 12.66 2.87
C LYS A 36 -23.18 11.47 3.59
N ASN A 37 -22.36 10.58 4.11
CA ASN A 37 -22.81 9.41 4.87
C ASN A 37 -21.68 8.97 5.81
N SER A 38 -21.78 9.35 7.06
CA SER A 38 -20.74 9.06 8.06
C SER A 38 -20.56 7.57 8.34
N GLU A 39 -21.62 6.81 8.26
CA GLU A 39 -21.56 5.36 8.47
C GLU A 39 -20.78 4.68 7.34
N TYR A 40 -21.06 5.01 6.10
CA TYR A 40 -20.28 4.50 4.97
C TYR A 40 -18.83 4.96 5.01
N ALA A 41 -18.59 6.21 5.42
CA ALA A 41 -17.24 6.72 5.58
C ALA A 41 -16.43 5.88 6.60
N GLU A 42 -17.03 5.53 7.74
CA GLU A 42 -16.38 4.70 8.74
C GLU A 42 -16.11 3.27 8.22
N MET A 43 -17.04 2.70 7.47
CA MET A 43 -16.84 1.38 6.87
C MET A 43 -15.68 1.39 5.89
N LEU A 44 -15.61 2.39 5.01
CA LEU A 44 -14.51 2.52 4.05
C LEU A 44 -13.17 2.82 4.73
N LYS A 45 -13.20 3.56 5.82
CA LYS A 45 -11.99 3.82 6.61
C LYS A 45 -11.39 2.52 7.15
N PHE A 46 -12.21 1.56 7.56
CA PHE A 46 -11.73 0.25 7.94
C PHE A 46 -11.01 -0.46 6.77
N ASP A 47 -11.56 -0.37 5.57
CA ASP A 47 -10.94 -0.92 4.36
C ASP A 47 -9.65 -0.16 3.98
N TYR A 48 -9.56 1.10 4.33
CA TYR A 48 -8.39 1.95 4.07
C TYR A 48 -7.23 1.62 5.00
N CYS A 49 -7.46 1.60 6.30
CA CYS A 49 -6.39 1.50 7.30
C CYS A 49 -6.69 0.58 8.49
N GLY A 50 -7.71 -0.27 8.39
CA GLY A 50 -8.00 -1.26 9.41
C GLY A 50 -7.00 -2.42 9.44
N SER A 51 -7.23 -3.39 10.30
CA SER A 51 -6.34 -4.53 10.48
C SER A 51 -6.22 -5.43 9.25
N VAL A 52 -7.29 -5.50 8.45
CA VAL A 52 -7.29 -6.18 7.15
C VAL A 52 -7.71 -5.15 6.11
N SER A 53 -6.74 -4.45 5.54
CA SER A 53 -7.00 -3.27 4.71
C SER A 53 -5.99 -3.14 3.58
N GLU A 54 -6.23 -2.16 2.70
CA GLU A 54 -5.25 -1.79 1.66
C GLU A 54 -3.89 -1.41 2.27
N MET A 55 -3.89 -0.67 3.38
CA MET A 55 -2.65 -0.29 4.07
C MET A 55 -1.88 -1.52 4.55
N SER A 56 -2.55 -2.49 5.17
CA SER A 56 -1.90 -3.71 5.64
C SER A 56 -1.40 -4.57 4.48
N ALA A 57 -2.14 -4.64 3.37
CA ALA A 57 -1.72 -5.34 2.17
C ALA A 57 -0.46 -4.71 1.55
N ILE A 58 -0.43 -3.39 1.41
CA ILE A 58 0.72 -2.64 0.90
C ILE A 58 1.95 -2.94 1.76
N THR A 59 1.80 -2.88 3.08
CA THR A 59 2.91 -3.14 4.01
C THR A 59 3.46 -4.56 3.87
N GLN A 60 2.59 -5.55 3.70
CA GLN A 60 3.00 -6.94 3.49
C GLN A 60 3.74 -7.12 2.16
N TYR A 61 3.25 -6.51 1.08
CA TYR A 61 3.92 -6.58 -0.22
C TYR A 61 5.31 -5.94 -0.16
N ILE A 62 5.45 -4.78 0.45
CA ILE A 62 6.75 -4.11 0.60
C ILE A 62 7.70 -4.96 1.43
N ASN A 63 7.23 -5.56 2.52
CA ASN A 63 8.06 -6.45 3.34
C ASN A 63 8.55 -7.67 2.55
N ASN A 64 7.68 -8.28 1.74
CA ASN A 64 8.05 -9.40 0.88
C ASN A 64 9.02 -8.97 -0.23
N GLU A 65 8.79 -7.82 -0.83
CA GLU A 65 9.69 -7.24 -1.82
C GLU A 65 11.09 -7.05 -1.24
N ASN A 66 11.20 -6.51 -0.03
CA ASN A 66 12.50 -6.33 0.63
C ASN A 66 13.28 -7.64 0.75
N ARG A 67 12.60 -8.73 1.10
CA ARG A 67 13.23 -10.03 1.20
C ARG A 67 13.72 -10.57 -0.14
N LEU A 68 12.99 -10.29 -1.21
CA LEU A 68 13.28 -10.81 -2.54
C LEU A 68 14.34 -9.99 -3.26
N SER A 69 14.60 -8.76 -2.83
CA SER A 69 15.58 -7.87 -3.44
C SER A 69 17.02 -8.40 -3.34
N CYS A 70 17.26 -9.38 -2.49
CA CYS A 70 18.59 -9.99 -2.31
C CYS A 70 19.00 -10.98 -3.42
N GLY A 71 18.22 -11.18 -4.47
CA GLY A 71 18.61 -12.07 -5.54
C GLY A 71 17.50 -12.48 -6.50
N LYS A 72 16.28 -12.03 -6.26
CA LYS A 72 15.12 -12.36 -7.08
C LYS A 72 14.45 -11.11 -7.63
N CYS A 73 15.20 -10.32 -8.41
CA CYS A 73 14.77 -9.00 -8.84
C CYS A 73 13.50 -9.01 -9.68
N SER A 74 13.31 -9.97 -10.57
CA SER A 74 12.07 -10.03 -11.37
C SER A 74 10.84 -10.20 -10.49
N LEU A 75 10.93 -11.07 -9.49
CA LEU A 75 9.84 -11.28 -8.55
C LEU A 75 9.64 -10.08 -7.63
N ALA A 76 10.71 -9.47 -7.14
CA ALA A 76 10.67 -8.27 -6.31
C ALA A 76 9.98 -7.11 -7.06
N LYS A 77 10.32 -6.88 -8.32
CA LYS A 77 9.69 -5.85 -9.17
C LYS A 77 8.20 -6.12 -9.37
N GLY A 78 7.83 -7.38 -9.59
CA GLY A 78 6.43 -7.77 -9.73
C GLY A 78 5.64 -7.47 -8.46
N ILE A 79 6.17 -7.80 -7.31
CA ILE A 79 5.51 -7.54 -6.02
C ILE A 79 5.42 -6.05 -5.73
N LEU A 80 6.46 -5.28 -6.06
CA LEU A 80 6.39 -3.81 -5.94
C LEU A 80 5.29 -3.25 -6.83
N GLY A 81 5.13 -3.76 -8.06
CA GLY A 81 4.05 -3.37 -8.96
C GLY A 81 2.66 -3.64 -8.36
N ILE A 82 2.50 -4.74 -7.66
CA ILE A 82 1.25 -5.05 -6.94
C ILE A 82 1.03 -4.05 -5.80
N ALA A 83 2.06 -3.75 -5.03
CA ALA A 83 1.97 -2.75 -3.95
C ALA A 83 1.56 -1.38 -4.49
N MET A 84 2.11 -0.98 -5.64
CA MET A 84 1.74 0.28 -6.31
C MET A 84 0.26 0.30 -6.72
N ALA A 85 -0.27 -0.82 -7.23
CA ALA A 85 -1.69 -0.93 -7.56
C ALA A 85 -2.56 -0.78 -6.31
N GLU A 86 -2.16 -1.41 -5.20
CA GLU A 86 -2.87 -1.29 -3.92
C GLU A 86 -2.83 0.14 -3.38
N MET A 87 -1.75 0.89 -3.60
CA MET A 87 -1.68 2.31 -3.24
C MET A 87 -2.72 3.14 -4.00
N ILE A 88 -2.95 2.83 -5.26
CA ILE A 88 -3.99 3.50 -6.06
C ILE A 88 -5.38 3.16 -5.54
N HIS A 89 -5.63 1.89 -5.18
CA HIS A 89 -6.90 1.49 -4.55
C HIS A 89 -7.12 2.24 -3.24
N MET A 90 -6.09 2.36 -2.42
CA MET A 90 -6.13 3.10 -1.18
C MET A 90 -6.45 4.58 -1.43
N GLN A 91 -5.85 5.20 -2.44
CA GLN A 91 -6.16 6.57 -2.84
C GLN A 91 -7.64 6.74 -3.20
N LYS A 92 -8.20 5.80 -3.96
CA LYS A 92 -9.62 5.84 -4.35
C LYS A 92 -10.53 5.73 -3.14
N LEU A 93 -10.22 4.84 -2.21
CA LEU A 93 -10.96 4.74 -0.95
C LEU A 93 -10.90 6.03 -0.14
N GLY A 94 -9.72 6.65 -0.06
CA GLY A 94 -9.55 7.94 0.63
C GLY A 94 -10.38 9.05 0.01
N GLN A 95 -10.44 9.11 -1.32
CA GLN A 95 -11.28 10.08 -2.03
C GLN A 95 -12.77 9.87 -1.73
N LEU A 96 -13.24 8.62 -1.70
CA LEU A 96 -14.61 8.30 -1.35
C LEU A 96 -14.94 8.69 0.09
N ILE A 97 -14.06 8.39 1.02
CA ILE A 97 -14.23 8.76 2.44
C ILE A 97 -14.37 10.28 2.57
N PHE A 98 -13.53 11.04 1.87
CA PHE A 98 -13.60 12.50 1.87
C PHE A 98 -14.94 12.99 1.33
N LEU A 99 -15.41 12.47 0.21
CA LEU A 99 -16.69 12.87 -0.39
C LEU A 99 -17.89 12.50 0.49
N LEU A 100 -17.78 11.41 1.26
CA LEU A 100 -18.81 11.00 2.21
C LEU A 100 -18.82 11.86 3.49
N GLY A 101 -17.85 12.76 3.63
CA GLY A 101 -17.75 13.66 4.79
C GLY A 101 -16.97 13.08 5.95
N GLY A 102 -16.25 11.96 5.74
CA GLY A 102 -15.39 11.37 6.74
C GLY A 102 -14.00 11.97 6.77
N THR A 103 -13.24 11.60 7.79
CA THR A 103 -11.83 11.99 7.95
C THR A 103 -10.99 10.74 8.20
N ILE A 104 -9.75 10.77 7.76
CA ILE A 104 -8.82 9.67 7.99
C ILE A 104 -7.85 10.11 9.09
N ASP A 105 -8.03 9.56 10.28
CA ASP A 105 -7.19 9.81 11.45
C ASP A 105 -6.40 8.57 11.87
N PHE A 106 -6.46 7.50 11.06
CA PHE A 106 -5.82 6.21 11.30
C PHE A 106 -6.29 5.49 12.57
N SER A 107 -7.32 6.01 13.23
CA SER A 107 -8.01 5.30 14.30
C SER A 107 -9.23 4.58 13.71
N VAL A 108 -9.33 3.28 13.98
CA VAL A 108 -10.44 2.47 13.50
C VAL A 108 -11.11 1.82 14.67
N ARG A 109 -12.43 2.05 14.83
CA ARG A 109 -13.20 1.36 15.84
C ARG A 109 -13.33 -0.10 15.48
N GLN A 110 -12.86 -0.97 16.38
CA GLN A 110 -13.19 -2.38 16.27
C GLN A 110 -14.66 -2.56 16.60
N ARG A 111 -15.40 -3.12 15.66
CA ARG A 111 -16.73 -3.63 15.95
C ARG A 111 -16.54 -4.94 16.71
N GLY A 112 -16.80 -4.88 17.99
CA GLY A 112 -16.83 -6.04 18.84
C GLY A 112 -18.02 -6.94 18.55
#